data_6829fc08a92435bbfd0d3a88c03029d0
#
_entry.id   6829fc08a92435bbfd0d3a88c03029d0
#
_cell.length_a   1.000
_cell.length_b   1.000
_cell.length_c   1.000
_cell.angle_alpha   90.00
_cell.angle_beta   90.00
_cell.angle_gamma   90.00
#
_symmetry.space_group_name_H-M   'P 1'
#
loop_
_entity.id
_entity.type
_entity.pdbx_description
1 polymer ?
#
loop_
_entity_poly.entity_id
_entity_poly.type
_entity_poly.pdbx_seq_one_letter_code
_entity_poly.pdbx_strand_id
1 'polypeptide(L)'
;MMLVSVLVGVGTLQAQYRVSLSPFAHAQPVKHALNDSKQSLHAADKWFASDKVKHFSVSCLLVIAGKIGSKEVLKFDRTASSTSAVGSALLIGFVKEVIDDLNPNNIFSLKDLAADLLGIALALLLLSLTAY
;
A
#
# COMPACT_ATOMS: atom_id res chain seq x y z
N MET A 1 -45.52 -57.86 -0.06
CA MET A 1 -44.37 -57.54 0.76
C MET A 1 -43.28 -56.89 -0.12
N MET A 2 -43.65 -56.01 -1.06
CA MET A 2 -42.68 -55.39 -2.05
C MET A 2 -42.70 -53.85 -2.12
N LEU A 3 -43.46 -53.19 -1.22
CA LEU A 3 -43.64 -51.74 -1.24
C LEU A 3 -42.85 -50.99 -0.14
N VAL A 4 -42.19 -51.70 0.77
CA VAL A 4 -41.43 -51.07 1.88
C VAL A 4 -39.95 -50.80 1.50
N SER A 5 -39.42 -51.55 0.51
CA SER A 5 -38.00 -51.43 0.13
C SER A 5 -37.68 -50.23 -0.75
N VAL A 6 -38.66 -49.60 -1.41
CA VAL A 6 -38.43 -48.44 -2.29
C VAL A 6 -38.37 -47.12 -1.51
N LEU A 7 -39.04 -47.04 -0.35
CA LEU A 7 -39.07 -45.81 0.46
C LEU A 7 -37.79 -45.55 1.26
N VAL A 8 -37.00 -46.59 1.56
CA VAL A 8 -35.76 -46.49 2.29
C VAL A 8 -34.60 -45.96 1.36
N GLY A 9 -34.70 -46.32 0.05
CA GLY A 9 -33.69 -45.88 -0.92
C GLY A 9 -33.72 -44.40 -1.26
N VAL A 10 -34.86 -43.74 -1.19
CA VAL A 10 -35.01 -42.32 -1.53
C VAL A 10 -34.56 -41.44 -0.38
N GLY A 11 -34.72 -41.88 0.87
CA GLY A 11 -34.25 -41.12 2.05
C GLY A 11 -32.73 -41.04 2.18
N THR A 12 -32.01 -42.05 1.73
CA THR A 12 -30.53 -42.08 1.79
C THR A 12 -29.86 -41.25 0.69
N LEU A 13 -30.51 -41.08 -0.47
CA LEU A 13 -30.00 -40.23 -1.56
C LEU A 13 -30.15 -38.74 -1.25
N GLN A 14 -31.15 -38.33 -0.47
CA GLN A 14 -31.27 -36.91 -0.07
C GLN A 14 -30.30 -36.50 1.02
N ALA A 15 -29.83 -37.43 1.84
CA ALA A 15 -28.83 -37.12 2.88
C ALA A 15 -27.39 -36.85 2.31
N GLN A 16 -27.08 -37.43 1.15
CA GLN A 16 -25.76 -37.24 0.52
C GLN A 16 -25.66 -35.97 -0.32
N TYR A 17 -26.77 -35.35 -0.73
CA TYR A 17 -26.75 -34.13 -1.53
C TYR A 17 -26.69 -32.84 -0.70
N ARG A 18 -26.59 -32.90 0.63
CA ARG A 18 -26.33 -31.75 1.51
C ARG A 18 -24.86 -31.52 1.80
N VAL A 19 -23.97 -32.02 0.96
CA VAL A 19 -22.55 -31.59 1.03
C VAL A 19 -22.39 -30.26 0.31
N SER A 20 -22.64 -29.23 1.10
CA SER A 20 -21.91 -27.96 1.04
C SER A 20 -21.73 -27.32 -0.33
N LEU A 21 -22.78 -26.73 -0.84
CA LEU A 21 -22.63 -25.55 -1.73
C LEU A 21 -22.65 -24.28 -0.87
N SER A 22 -21.65 -24.06 -0.05
CA SER A 22 -21.31 -22.76 0.46
C SER A 22 -19.99 -22.33 -0.18
N PRO A 23 -20.03 -21.64 -1.33
CA PRO A 23 -18.81 -21.11 -1.97
C PRO A 23 -18.12 -20.05 -1.09
N PHE A 24 -18.79 -19.60 -0.01
CA PHE A 24 -18.28 -18.58 0.90
C PHE A 24 -17.62 -19.13 2.18
N ALA A 25 -17.75 -20.43 2.49
CA ALA A 25 -17.15 -20.99 3.71
C ALA A 25 -15.61 -21.07 3.66
N HIS A 26 -15.01 -21.08 2.47
CA HIS A 26 -13.55 -21.13 2.28
C HIS A 26 -12.88 -19.74 2.26
N ALA A 27 -13.63 -18.65 2.17
CA ALA A 27 -13.07 -17.30 2.11
C ALA A 27 -12.65 -16.76 3.50
N GLN A 28 -13.17 -17.29 4.58
CA GLN A 28 -12.90 -16.85 5.94
C GLN A 28 -11.47 -17.14 6.44
N PRO A 29 -10.91 -18.34 6.26
CA PRO A 29 -9.55 -18.62 6.73
C PRO A 29 -8.48 -17.84 5.96
N VAL A 30 -8.69 -17.55 4.68
CA VAL A 30 -7.76 -16.76 3.87
C VAL A 30 -7.73 -15.30 4.33
N LYS A 31 -8.88 -14.70 4.63
CA LYS A 31 -8.96 -13.33 5.15
C LYS A 31 -8.31 -13.20 6.53
N HIS A 32 -8.49 -14.18 7.40
CA HIS A 32 -7.86 -14.22 8.72
C HIS A 32 -6.34 -14.30 8.61
N ALA A 33 -5.83 -15.21 7.80
CA ALA A 33 -4.39 -15.36 7.57
C ALA A 33 -3.74 -14.10 6.96
N LEU A 34 -4.43 -13.42 6.04
CA LEU A 34 -3.96 -12.14 5.48
C LEU A 34 -3.94 -11.01 6.53
N ASN A 35 -4.96 -10.92 7.37
CA ASN A 35 -5.00 -9.93 8.44
C ASN A 35 -3.90 -10.17 9.47
N ASP A 36 -3.67 -11.40 9.87
CA ASP A 36 -2.63 -11.77 10.83
C ASP A 36 -1.23 -11.48 10.25
N SER A 37 -1.01 -11.74 8.96
CA SER A 37 0.26 -11.42 8.29
C SER A 37 0.48 -9.90 8.20
N LYS A 38 -0.50 -9.10 7.81
CA LYS A 38 -0.39 -7.64 7.78
C LYS A 38 -0.18 -7.05 9.18
N GLN A 39 -0.83 -7.58 10.19
CA GLN A 39 -0.64 -7.13 11.58
C GLN A 39 0.80 -7.39 12.06
N SER A 40 1.39 -8.52 11.70
CA SER A 40 2.79 -8.80 12.02
C SER A 40 3.76 -7.87 11.29
N LEU A 41 3.47 -7.51 10.04
CA LEU A 41 4.26 -6.54 9.27
C LEU A 41 4.18 -5.13 9.89
N HIS A 42 3.00 -4.68 10.33
CA HIS A 42 2.86 -3.42 11.06
C HIS A 42 3.68 -3.40 12.35
N ALA A 43 3.71 -4.51 13.10
CA ALA A 43 4.52 -4.63 14.31
C ALA A 43 6.03 -4.62 14.03
N ALA A 44 6.44 -5.11 12.86
CA ALA A 44 7.84 -5.11 12.41
C ALA A 44 8.30 -3.77 11.82
N ASP A 45 7.38 -2.87 11.48
CA ASP A 45 7.68 -1.55 10.90
C ASP A 45 8.32 -0.61 11.94
N LYS A 46 9.64 -0.45 11.85
CA LYS A 46 10.45 0.34 12.78
C LYS A 46 10.75 1.73 12.21
N TRP A 47 10.77 2.77 13.09
CA TRP A 47 11.08 4.14 12.68
C TRP A 47 12.47 4.31 12.05
N PHE A 48 13.47 3.57 12.53
CA PHE A 48 14.86 3.65 12.04
C PHE A 48 15.23 2.46 11.15
N ALA A 49 14.31 2.04 10.27
CA ALA A 49 14.61 1.03 9.27
C ALA A 49 15.25 1.68 8.02
N SER A 50 16.03 0.89 7.29
CA SER A 50 16.67 1.32 6.03
C SER A 50 15.67 1.81 4.98
N ASP A 51 14.44 1.36 5.06
CA ASP A 51 13.34 1.77 4.19
C ASP A 51 13.00 3.26 4.40
N LYS A 52 12.89 3.72 5.65
CA LYS A 52 12.63 5.13 5.99
C LYS A 52 13.74 6.05 5.46
N VAL A 53 14.99 5.59 5.52
CA VAL A 53 16.12 6.34 4.94
C VAL A 53 15.99 6.46 3.43
N LYS A 54 15.51 5.41 2.74
CA LYS A 54 15.26 5.47 1.29
C LYS A 54 14.16 6.46 0.97
N HIS A 55 13.02 6.41 1.65
CA HIS A 55 11.91 7.35 1.47
C HIS A 55 12.37 8.79 1.66
N PHE A 56 13.00 9.08 2.79
CA PHE A 56 13.58 10.38 3.08
C PHE A 56 14.52 10.88 1.97
N SER A 57 15.48 10.05 1.54
CA SER A 57 16.49 10.42 0.56
C SER A 57 15.88 10.62 -0.83
N VAL A 58 14.99 9.71 -1.25
CA VAL A 58 14.34 9.78 -2.57
C VAL A 58 13.45 11.02 -2.65
N SER A 59 12.63 11.30 -1.63
CA SER A 59 11.76 12.47 -1.62
C SER A 59 12.55 13.78 -1.60
N CYS A 60 13.67 13.82 -0.87
CA CYS A 60 14.58 14.97 -0.90
C CYS A 60 15.14 15.19 -2.32
N LEU A 61 15.67 14.16 -2.96
CA LEU A 61 16.21 14.24 -4.31
C LEU A 61 15.16 14.57 -5.36
N LEU A 62 13.94 14.02 -5.26
CA LEU A 62 12.84 14.33 -6.16
C LEU A 62 12.45 15.80 -6.13
N VAL A 63 12.39 16.42 -4.94
CA VAL A 63 12.08 17.85 -4.83
C VAL A 63 13.20 18.70 -5.41
N ILE A 64 14.47 18.40 -5.10
CA ILE A 64 15.61 19.17 -5.64
C ILE A 64 15.65 19.06 -7.17
N ALA A 65 15.64 17.84 -7.70
CA ALA A 65 15.69 17.61 -9.14
C ALA A 65 14.45 18.15 -9.87
N GLY A 66 13.26 17.93 -9.29
CA GLY A 66 12.00 18.40 -9.84
C GLY A 66 11.93 19.93 -9.91
N LYS A 67 12.39 20.64 -8.87
CA LYS A 67 12.41 22.11 -8.87
C LYS A 67 13.41 22.65 -9.89
N ILE A 68 14.63 22.12 -9.92
CA ILE A 68 15.64 22.55 -10.90
C ILE A 68 15.14 22.26 -12.32
N GLY A 69 14.64 21.04 -12.58
CA GLY A 69 14.14 20.66 -13.90
C GLY A 69 12.96 21.52 -14.37
N SER A 70 11.97 21.76 -13.51
CA SER A 70 10.82 22.61 -13.87
C SER A 70 11.21 24.05 -14.08
N LYS A 71 12.16 24.59 -13.33
CA LYS A 71 12.68 25.95 -13.52
C LYS A 71 13.51 26.08 -14.81
N GLU A 72 14.47 25.19 -15.02
CA GLU A 72 15.42 25.30 -16.13
C GLU A 72 14.84 24.84 -17.47
N VAL A 73 14.08 23.77 -17.48
CA VAL A 73 13.55 23.15 -18.70
C VAL A 73 12.17 23.72 -19.05
N LEU A 74 11.24 23.73 -18.08
CA LEU A 74 9.87 24.19 -18.31
C LEU A 74 9.70 25.68 -18.14
N LYS A 75 10.75 26.39 -17.68
CA LYS A 75 10.75 27.82 -17.44
C LYS A 75 9.67 28.32 -16.48
N PHE A 76 9.31 27.48 -15.52
CA PHE A 76 8.39 27.84 -14.45
C PHE A 76 9.01 28.92 -13.56
N ASP A 77 8.15 29.78 -13.02
CA ASP A 77 8.56 30.70 -11.98
C ASP A 77 8.92 29.96 -10.67
N ARG A 78 9.45 30.68 -9.70
CA ARG A 78 9.92 30.12 -8.43
C ARG A 78 8.82 29.39 -7.67
N THR A 79 7.61 29.93 -7.69
CA THR A 79 6.46 29.34 -6.97
C THR A 79 5.96 28.09 -7.68
N ALA A 80 5.72 28.18 -8.98
CA ALA A 80 5.25 27.05 -9.78
C ALA A 80 6.23 25.88 -9.77
N SER A 81 7.56 26.15 -9.87
CA SER A 81 8.59 25.11 -9.82
C SER A 81 8.66 24.44 -8.44
N SER A 82 8.50 25.18 -7.36
CA SER A 82 8.48 24.61 -6.01
C SER A 82 7.21 23.77 -5.77
N THR A 83 6.05 24.29 -6.14
CA THR A 83 4.77 23.62 -5.95
C THR A 83 4.69 22.33 -6.77
N SER A 84 5.14 22.36 -8.03
CA SER A 84 5.15 21.17 -8.88
C SER A 84 6.11 20.10 -8.36
N ALA A 85 7.30 20.48 -7.89
CA ALA A 85 8.28 19.54 -7.35
C ALA A 85 7.77 18.87 -6.06
N VAL A 86 7.25 19.67 -5.12
CA VAL A 86 6.67 19.15 -3.87
C VAL A 86 5.44 18.26 -4.15
N GLY A 87 4.53 18.74 -4.99
CA GLY A 87 3.33 18.00 -5.35
C GLY A 87 3.65 16.65 -6.01
N SER A 88 4.63 16.63 -6.91
CA SER A 88 5.08 15.39 -7.55
C SER A 88 5.72 14.41 -6.55
N ALA A 89 6.58 14.90 -5.66
CA ALA A 89 7.21 14.05 -4.65
C ALA A 89 6.20 13.45 -3.68
N LEU A 90 5.22 14.24 -3.20
CA LEU A 90 4.12 13.75 -2.36
C LEU A 90 3.26 12.71 -3.07
N LEU A 91 2.90 12.96 -4.33
CA LEU A 91 2.09 12.04 -5.11
C LEU A 91 2.81 10.70 -5.33
N ILE A 92 4.08 10.74 -5.69
CA ILE A 92 4.89 9.53 -5.90
C ILE A 92 5.01 8.71 -4.62
N GLY A 93 5.32 9.36 -3.47
CA GLY A 93 5.39 8.70 -2.18
C GLY A 93 4.05 8.06 -1.79
N PHE A 94 2.95 8.81 -1.91
CA PHE A 94 1.63 8.30 -1.59
C PHE A 94 1.21 7.13 -2.49
N VAL A 95 1.39 7.24 -3.80
CA VAL A 95 1.06 6.17 -4.75
C VAL A 95 1.87 4.92 -4.47
N LYS A 96 3.15 5.06 -4.11
CA LYS A 96 3.99 3.93 -3.71
C LYS A 96 3.39 3.20 -2.49
N GLU A 97 2.98 3.92 -1.45
CA GLU A 97 2.37 3.33 -0.27
C GLU A 97 1.05 2.61 -0.57
N VAL A 98 0.23 3.16 -1.48
CA VAL A 98 -0.99 2.49 -1.94
C VAL A 98 -0.66 1.19 -2.69
N ILE A 99 0.34 1.20 -3.55
CA ILE A 99 0.78 -0.01 -4.28
C ILE A 99 1.34 -1.06 -3.30
N ASP A 100 2.08 -0.64 -2.30
CA ASP A 100 2.61 -1.54 -1.28
C ASP A 100 1.49 -2.21 -0.48
N ASP A 101 0.44 -1.48 -0.11
CA ASP A 101 -0.70 -2.07 0.59
C ASP A 101 -1.50 -3.09 -0.25
N LEU A 102 -1.47 -2.97 -1.57
CA LEU A 102 -2.07 -3.96 -2.47
C LEU A 102 -1.26 -5.26 -2.50
N ASN A 103 0.01 -5.24 -2.08
CA ASN A 103 0.85 -6.43 -2.00
C ASN A 103 0.58 -7.16 -0.67
N PRO A 104 0.26 -8.49 -0.70
CA PRO A 104 0.04 -9.28 0.52
C PRO A 104 1.23 -9.31 1.49
N ASN A 105 2.45 -9.11 0.98
CA ASN A 105 3.69 -9.15 1.75
C ASN A 105 4.18 -7.76 2.18
N ASN A 106 3.38 -6.72 1.99
CA ASN A 106 3.69 -5.35 2.36
C ASN A 106 2.49 -4.65 3.01
N ILE A 107 2.71 -3.45 3.53
CA ILE A 107 1.70 -2.66 4.24
C ILE A 107 1.80 -1.20 3.85
N PHE A 108 0.70 -0.46 3.96
CA PHE A 108 0.72 1.00 3.96
C PHE A 108 1.40 1.50 5.23
N SER A 109 2.48 2.26 5.09
CA SER A 109 3.26 2.77 6.22
C SER A 109 3.15 4.30 6.34
N LEU A 110 2.46 4.76 7.37
CA LEU A 110 2.45 6.19 7.72
C LEU A 110 3.85 6.70 8.10
N LYS A 111 4.76 5.82 8.54
CA LYS A 111 6.13 6.19 8.88
C LYS A 111 6.95 6.46 7.62
N ASP A 112 6.65 5.78 6.51
CA ASP A 112 7.28 6.05 5.23
C ASP A 112 6.82 7.39 4.67
N LEU A 113 5.53 7.72 4.77
CA LEU A 113 5.02 9.04 4.43
C LEU A 113 5.62 10.15 5.32
N ALA A 114 5.83 9.88 6.61
CA ALA A 114 6.52 10.83 7.49
C ALA A 114 7.97 11.04 7.07
N ALA A 115 8.67 9.98 6.66
CA ALA A 115 10.03 10.08 6.13
C ALA A 115 10.08 10.87 4.81
N ASP A 116 9.09 10.68 3.92
CA ASP A 116 8.94 11.48 2.70
C ASP A 116 8.76 12.97 3.01
N LEU A 117 7.87 13.31 3.96
CA LEU A 117 7.66 14.69 4.38
C LEU A 117 8.92 15.34 4.96
N LEU A 118 9.70 14.61 5.75
CA LEU A 118 10.98 15.08 6.28
C LEU A 118 12.00 15.30 5.17
N GLY A 119 12.05 14.41 4.17
CA GLY A 119 12.90 14.57 2.98
C GLY A 119 12.54 15.81 2.17
N ILE A 120 11.24 16.03 1.94
CA ILE A 120 10.72 17.23 1.28
C ILE A 120 11.09 18.50 2.04
N ALA A 121 10.91 18.51 3.37
CA ALA A 121 11.24 19.64 4.22
C ALA A 121 12.74 19.98 4.17
N LEU A 122 13.61 18.97 4.21
CA LEU A 122 15.04 19.16 4.04
C LEU A 122 15.39 19.75 2.67
N ALA A 123 14.80 19.24 1.59
CA ALA A 123 15.02 19.76 0.26
C ALA A 123 14.64 21.24 0.14
N LEU A 124 13.47 21.62 0.67
CA LEU A 124 13.03 23.02 0.68
C LEU A 124 13.97 23.92 1.49
N LEU A 125 14.46 23.42 2.64
CA LEU A 125 15.45 24.15 3.44
C LEU A 125 16.74 24.38 2.64
N LEU A 126 17.32 23.33 2.05
CA LEU A 126 18.54 23.43 1.24
C LEU A 126 18.37 24.39 0.06
N LEU A 127 17.24 24.30 -0.64
CA LEU A 127 16.93 25.18 -1.77
C LEU A 127 16.71 26.64 -1.33
N SER A 128 16.21 26.87 -0.12
CA SER A 128 16.08 28.25 0.42
C SER A 128 17.42 28.88 0.73
N LEU A 129 18.38 28.10 1.20
CA LEU A 129 19.75 28.57 1.50
C LEU A 129 20.56 28.86 0.26
N THR A 130 20.23 28.25 -0.87
CA THR A 130 20.94 28.47 -2.16
C THR A 130 20.30 29.56 -3.01
N ALA A 131 19.26 30.26 -2.51
CA ALA A 131 18.49 31.28 -3.25
C ALA A 131 17.84 30.75 -4.56
N TYR A 132 17.71 29.45 -4.67
CA TYR A 132 17.12 28.77 -5.82
C TYR A 132 15.60 28.83 -5.83
#